data_07d96ba6468cfd528f7f54bf5284de18
#
_entry.id   07d96ba6468cfd528f7f54bf5284de18
#
_cell.length_a   1.000
_cell.length_b   1.000
_cell.length_c   1.000
_cell.angle_alpha   90.00
_cell.angle_beta   90.00
_cell.angle_gamma   90.00
#
_symmetry.space_group_name_H-M   'P 1'
#
loop_
_entity.id
_entity.type
_entity.pdbx_description
1 polymer ?
#
loop_
_entity_poly.entity_id
_entity_poly.type
_entity_poly.pdbx_seq_one_letter_code
_entity_poly.pdbx_strand_id
1 'polypeptide(L)'
;MNRRLALQALGCLMLQSAPARADDTPALDALRSGGVLLLRHALTEPGIGDPPGFRLDDCSTQRNLSAAGRAQARAAGEALRARDVTVGAVCSSAWCRCIDTAKEMFPELQVAVLPALNSFFAGQGDRERQTSALRQWITALDGGRRVALVTHQVNVLALTGDNLAMGEAVVVQPDRRGGVRTAGRLAL
;
A
#
# COMPACT_ATOMS: atom_id res chain seq x y z
N MET A 1 -11.67 25.92 -68.22
CA MET A 1 -11.21 24.54 -67.87
C MET A 1 -10.54 24.61 -66.50
N ASN A 2 -11.31 24.37 -65.44
CA ASN A 2 -10.78 24.48 -64.06
C ASN A 2 -10.61 23.07 -63.52
N ARG A 3 -9.35 22.63 -63.30
CA ARG A 3 -9.02 21.40 -62.59
C ARG A 3 -8.93 21.70 -61.11
N ARG A 4 -9.88 21.20 -60.33
CA ARG A 4 -9.82 21.19 -58.86
C ARG A 4 -9.03 19.96 -58.41
N LEU A 5 -7.87 20.19 -57.79
CA LEU A 5 -7.10 19.18 -57.11
C LEU A 5 -7.74 18.93 -55.72
N ALA A 6 -8.23 17.72 -55.50
CA ALA A 6 -8.67 17.26 -54.18
C ALA A 6 -7.46 16.73 -53.42
N LEU A 7 -7.05 17.42 -52.34
CA LEU A 7 -6.11 16.86 -51.36
C LEU A 7 -6.86 15.89 -50.43
N GLN A 8 -6.52 14.62 -50.52
CA GLN A 8 -6.93 13.63 -49.55
C GLN A 8 -5.94 13.68 -48.36
N ALA A 9 -6.41 14.15 -47.20
CA ALA A 9 -5.66 14.11 -45.96
C ALA A 9 -5.75 12.68 -45.38
N LEU A 10 -4.64 11.95 -45.43
CA LEU A 10 -4.49 10.65 -44.77
C LEU A 10 -4.35 10.90 -43.26
N GLY A 11 -5.41 10.73 -42.46
CA GLY A 11 -5.38 10.78 -41.02
C GLY A 11 -4.68 9.56 -40.48
N CYS A 12 -3.44 9.73 -39.96
CA CYS A 12 -2.70 8.71 -39.24
C CYS A 12 -3.32 8.52 -37.86
N LEU A 13 -4.12 7.47 -37.66
CA LEU A 13 -4.61 7.06 -36.34
C LEU A 13 -3.41 6.53 -35.54
N MET A 14 -2.88 7.38 -34.65
CA MET A 14 -1.92 6.92 -33.63
C MET A 14 -2.66 6.06 -32.61
N LEU A 15 -2.54 4.73 -32.71
CA LEU A 15 -2.92 3.84 -31.63
C LEU A 15 -1.98 4.12 -30.44
N GLN A 16 -2.47 4.82 -29.46
CA GLN A 16 -1.80 4.93 -28.16
C GLN A 16 -1.96 3.57 -27.48
N SER A 17 -0.89 2.78 -27.47
CA SER A 17 -0.79 1.60 -26.61
C SER A 17 -0.86 2.04 -25.16
N ALA A 18 -1.96 1.70 -24.48
CA ALA A 18 -2.06 1.85 -23.04
C ALA A 18 -0.89 1.07 -22.39
N PRO A 19 -0.23 1.62 -21.36
CA PRO A 19 0.82 0.88 -20.64
C PRO A 19 0.22 -0.42 -20.12
N ALA A 20 0.90 -1.55 -20.39
CA ALA A 20 0.52 -2.84 -19.87
C ALA A 20 0.44 -2.74 -18.34
N ARG A 21 -0.74 -2.90 -17.77
CA ARG A 21 -0.91 -3.01 -16.33
C ARG A 21 -0.18 -4.27 -15.89
N ALA A 22 0.62 -4.16 -14.83
CA ALA A 22 1.21 -5.32 -14.19
C ALA A 22 0.10 -6.34 -13.90
N ASP A 23 0.37 -7.63 -14.13
CA ASP A 23 -0.60 -8.69 -13.83
C ASP A 23 -0.75 -8.83 -12.31
N ASP A 24 -1.86 -8.35 -11.79
CA ASP A 24 -2.21 -8.41 -10.36
C ASP A 24 -2.69 -9.81 -9.92
N THR A 25 -2.89 -10.74 -10.86
CA THR A 25 -3.50 -12.06 -10.60
C THR A 25 -2.77 -12.85 -9.52
N PRO A 26 -1.42 -12.98 -9.55
CA PRO A 26 -0.71 -13.73 -8.50
C PRO A 26 -0.86 -13.12 -7.11
N ALA A 27 -0.87 -11.78 -7.01
CA ALA A 27 -1.06 -11.07 -5.75
C ALA A 27 -2.49 -11.25 -5.22
N LEU A 28 -3.50 -11.15 -6.07
CA LEU A 28 -4.90 -11.37 -5.71
C LEU A 28 -5.16 -12.80 -5.24
N ASP A 29 -4.63 -13.81 -5.93
CA ASP A 29 -4.78 -15.20 -5.56
C ASP A 29 -4.07 -15.53 -4.24
N ALA A 30 -2.88 -14.95 -4.05
CA ALA A 30 -2.17 -15.05 -2.77
C ALA A 30 -2.96 -14.41 -1.63
N LEU A 31 -3.57 -13.24 -1.85
CA LEU A 31 -4.38 -12.56 -0.84
C LEU A 31 -5.66 -13.33 -0.53
N ARG A 32 -6.34 -13.90 -1.53
CA ARG A 32 -7.52 -14.75 -1.35
C ARG A 32 -7.22 -16.03 -0.58
N SER A 33 -6.02 -16.58 -0.73
CA SER A 33 -5.55 -17.78 -0.02
C SER A 33 -4.93 -17.50 1.36
N GLY A 34 -5.17 -16.33 1.96
CA GLY A 34 -4.69 -15.98 3.30
C GLY A 34 -3.38 -15.20 3.33
N GLY A 35 -2.99 -14.59 2.22
CA GLY A 35 -1.88 -13.64 2.18
C GLY A 35 -2.16 -12.36 2.96
N VAL A 36 -1.10 -11.64 3.27
CA VAL A 36 -1.12 -10.37 3.98
C VAL A 36 -0.95 -9.23 2.99
N LEU A 37 -1.87 -8.27 3.01
CA LEU A 37 -1.76 -7.04 2.25
C LEU A 37 -0.86 -6.06 3.02
N LEU A 38 0.33 -5.82 2.53
CA LEU A 38 1.27 -4.85 3.12
C LEU A 38 1.25 -3.57 2.31
N LEU A 39 0.85 -2.48 2.95
CA LEU A 39 0.57 -1.19 2.34
C LEU A 39 1.53 -0.10 2.86
N ARG A 40 2.06 0.71 1.97
CA ARG A 40 2.56 2.01 2.37
C ARG A 40 1.38 2.97 2.54
N HIS A 41 1.36 3.77 3.62
CA HIS A 41 0.33 4.79 3.84
C HIS A 41 0.05 5.63 2.58
N ALA A 42 -1.16 6.15 2.45
CA ALA A 42 -1.61 6.99 1.34
C ALA A 42 -0.89 8.35 1.29
N LEU A 43 -1.19 9.14 0.26
CA LEU A 43 -0.59 10.45 0.02
C LEU A 43 -0.73 11.39 1.22
N THR A 44 0.38 12.00 1.61
CA THR A 44 0.45 12.97 2.70
C THR A 44 0.54 14.39 2.17
N GLU A 45 0.39 15.37 3.05
CA GLU A 45 0.81 16.72 2.78
C GLU A 45 2.29 16.75 2.33
N PRO A 46 2.69 17.74 1.51
CA PRO A 46 4.06 17.85 1.01
C PRO A 46 5.09 17.88 2.15
N GLY A 47 6.27 17.31 1.90
CA GLY A 47 7.38 17.31 2.86
C GLY A 47 8.03 15.94 3.02
N ILE A 48 9.13 15.90 3.76
CA ILE A 48 9.90 14.69 4.09
C ILE A 48 9.94 14.55 5.62
N GLY A 49 9.54 13.36 6.11
CA GLY A 49 9.47 13.12 7.55
C GLY A 49 8.32 13.86 8.25
N ASP A 50 8.35 13.83 9.55
CA ASP A 50 7.44 14.60 10.41
C ASP A 50 8.13 15.89 10.89
N PRO A 51 7.40 16.92 11.30
CA PRO A 51 7.99 18.14 11.89
C PRO A 51 8.85 17.82 13.12
N PRO A 52 9.87 18.61 13.41
CA PRO A 52 10.64 18.48 14.65
C PRO A 52 9.73 18.51 15.87
N GLY A 53 9.95 17.60 16.82
CA GLY A 53 9.17 17.52 18.06
C GLY A 53 7.76 16.93 17.90
N PHE A 54 7.45 16.28 16.78
CA PHE A 54 6.17 15.55 16.63
C PHE A 54 5.97 14.52 17.74
N ARG A 55 4.72 14.23 18.04
CA ARG A 55 4.31 13.22 19.02
C ARG A 55 3.32 12.23 18.38
N LEU A 56 3.42 10.95 18.75
CA LEU A 56 2.53 9.90 18.21
C LEU A 56 1.09 10.00 18.74
N ASP A 57 0.92 10.55 19.93
CA ASP A 57 -0.39 10.75 20.58
C ASP A 57 -1.09 12.05 20.13
N ASP A 58 -0.43 12.87 19.28
CA ASP A 58 -0.97 14.14 18.81
C ASP A 58 -0.80 14.28 17.30
N CYS A 59 -1.88 13.96 16.57
CA CYS A 59 -1.90 14.03 15.12
C CYS A 59 -1.62 15.44 14.56
N SER A 60 -1.92 16.50 15.31
CA SER A 60 -1.70 17.87 14.86
C SER A 60 -0.20 18.20 14.69
N THR A 61 0.65 17.44 15.35
CA THR A 61 2.11 17.58 15.28
C THR A 61 2.77 16.74 14.18
N GLN A 62 2.01 15.89 13.49
CA GLN A 62 2.52 14.96 12.48
C GLN A 62 2.25 15.43 11.05
N ARG A 63 3.01 14.88 10.10
CA ARG A 63 2.69 15.00 8.68
C ARG A 63 1.56 14.02 8.34
N ASN A 64 0.36 14.54 8.15
CA ASN A 64 -0.86 13.77 7.97
C ASN A 64 -1.21 13.51 6.50
N LEU A 65 -2.26 12.73 6.24
CA LEU A 65 -2.80 12.54 4.90
C LEU A 65 -3.32 13.87 4.35
N SER A 66 -3.03 14.10 3.06
CA SER A 66 -3.71 15.14 2.30
C SER A 66 -5.16 14.74 1.98
N ALA A 67 -5.96 15.68 1.50
CA ALA A 67 -7.29 15.39 0.99
C ALA A 67 -7.25 14.35 -0.16
N ALA A 68 -6.24 14.47 -1.04
CA ALA A 68 -6.00 13.50 -2.11
C ALA A 68 -5.63 12.12 -1.55
N GLY A 69 -4.85 12.05 -0.46
CA GLY A 69 -4.50 10.80 0.19
C GLY A 69 -5.68 10.09 0.82
N ARG A 70 -6.60 10.82 1.43
CA ARG A 70 -7.85 10.24 1.94
C ARG A 70 -8.71 9.68 0.80
N ALA A 71 -8.84 10.41 -0.31
CA ALA A 71 -9.54 9.93 -1.49
C ALA A 71 -8.88 8.69 -2.11
N GLN A 72 -7.53 8.68 -2.19
CA GLN A 72 -6.75 7.53 -2.65
C GLN A 72 -7.00 6.29 -1.78
N ALA A 73 -6.98 6.44 -0.46
CA ALA A 73 -7.23 5.32 0.45
C ALA A 73 -8.65 4.75 0.30
N ARG A 74 -9.68 5.60 0.18
CA ARG A 74 -11.05 5.14 -0.09
C ARG A 74 -11.15 4.38 -1.40
N ALA A 75 -10.60 4.93 -2.48
CA ALA A 75 -10.59 4.29 -3.79
C ALA A 75 -9.88 2.93 -3.77
N ALA A 76 -8.78 2.81 -3.01
CA ALA A 76 -8.07 1.55 -2.82
C ALA A 76 -8.94 0.50 -2.11
N GLY A 77 -9.68 0.89 -1.09
CA GLY A 77 -10.64 0.01 -0.41
C GLY A 77 -11.79 -0.43 -1.33
N GLU A 78 -12.32 0.48 -2.13
CA GLU A 78 -13.35 0.18 -3.14
C GLU A 78 -12.82 -0.78 -4.21
N ALA A 79 -11.59 -0.58 -4.68
CA ALA A 79 -10.96 -1.46 -5.67
C ALA A 79 -10.75 -2.89 -5.17
N LEU A 80 -10.47 -3.09 -3.88
CA LEU A 80 -10.41 -4.42 -3.26
C LEU A 80 -11.80 -5.07 -3.22
N ARG A 81 -12.81 -4.35 -2.74
CA ARG A 81 -14.20 -4.84 -2.69
C ARG A 81 -14.75 -5.21 -4.08
N ALA A 82 -14.47 -4.38 -5.08
CA ALA A 82 -14.86 -4.65 -6.47
C ALA A 82 -14.21 -5.90 -7.08
N ARG A 83 -13.12 -6.39 -6.47
CA ARG A 83 -12.43 -7.64 -6.84
C ARG A 83 -12.78 -8.82 -5.93
N ASP A 84 -13.84 -8.71 -5.13
CA ASP A 84 -14.28 -9.70 -4.13
C ASP A 84 -13.17 -10.05 -3.12
N VAL A 85 -12.32 -9.09 -2.78
CA VAL A 85 -11.29 -9.24 -1.75
C VAL A 85 -11.76 -8.55 -0.47
N THR A 86 -12.06 -9.36 0.53
CA THR A 86 -12.37 -8.89 1.89
C THR A 86 -11.22 -9.19 2.83
N VAL A 87 -10.88 -8.23 3.68
CA VAL A 87 -9.91 -8.38 4.77
C VAL A 87 -10.68 -8.57 6.07
N GLY A 88 -10.23 -9.50 6.91
CA GLY A 88 -10.87 -9.79 8.20
C GLY A 88 -10.30 -9.00 9.37
N ALA A 89 -9.13 -8.39 9.20
CA ALA A 89 -8.47 -7.56 10.23
C ALA A 89 -7.55 -6.53 9.59
N VAL A 90 -7.36 -5.40 10.26
CA VAL A 90 -6.42 -4.37 9.85
C VAL A 90 -5.53 -3.95 11.01
N CYS A 91 -4.21 -3.96 10.78
CA CYS A 91 -3.23 -3.42 11.71
C CYS A 91 -2.50 -2.24 11.08
N SER A 92 -2.11 -1.28 11.90
CA SER A 92 -1.46 -0.06 11.46
C SER A 92 -0.27 0.30 12.35
N SER A 93 0.69 1.01 11.78
CA SER A 93 1.62 1.83 12.54
C SER A 93 0.85 2.85 13.41
N ALA A 94 1.46 3.28 14.52
CA ALA A 94 0.88 4.29 15.42
C ALA A 94 0.83 5.70 14.80
N TRP A 95 1.45 5.94 13.66
CA TRP A 95 1.38 7.24 12.96
C TRP A 95 -0.02 7.51 12.42
N CYS A 96 -0.51 8.72 12.62
CA CYS A 96 -1.87 9.11 12.22
C CYS A 96 -2.13 8.90 10.72
N ARG A 97 -1.16 9.18 9.83
CA ARG A 97 -1.29 8.90 8.39
C ARG A 97 -1.50 7.42 8.06
N CYS A 98 -0.96 6.50 8.86
CA CYS A 98 -1.19 5.07 8.68
C CYS A 98 -2.56 4.65 9.22
N ILE A 99 -2.92 5.13 10.40
CA ILE A 99 -4.24 4.89 11.02
C ILE A 99 -5.34 5.43 10.12
N ASP A 100 -5.19 6.65 9.61
CA ASP A 100 -6.17 7.27 8.72
C ASP A 100 -6.27 6.53 7.37
N THR A 101 -5.14 6.08 6.79
CA THR A 101 -5.17 5.24 5.59
C THR A 101 -5.98 3.96 5.85
N ALA A 102 -5.75 3.30 6.98
CA ALA A 102 -6.46 2.08 7.35
C ALA A 102 -7.96 2.33 7.54
N LYS A 103 -8.35 3.41 8.22
CA LYS A 103 -9.75 3.78 8.45
C LYS A 103 -10.49 4.15 7.16
N GLU A 104 -9.83 4.87 6.25
CA GLU A 104 -10.43 5.25 4.96
C GLU A 104 -10.59 4.04 4.02
N MET A 105 -9.67 3.09 4.06
CA MET A 105 -9.75 1.86 3.26
C MET A 105 -10.76 0.85 3.78
N PHE A 106 -10.85 0.70 5.10
CA PHE A 106 -11.61 -0.34 5.80
C PHE A 106 -12.48 0.28 6.89
N PRO A 107 -13.46 1.12 6.54
CA PRO A 107 -14.27 1.87 7.52
C PRO A 107 -15.10 0.99 8.45
N GLU A 108 -15.35 -0.27 8.04
CA GLU A 108 -16.08 -1.27 8.81
C GLU A 108 -15.22 -2.01 9.86
N LEU A 109 -13.87 -1.86 9.81
CA LEU A 109 -12.97 -2.59 10.69
C LEU A 109 -12.35 -1.68 11.76
N GLN A 110 -12.16 -2.24 12.95
CA GLN A 110 -11.35 -1.59 13.97
C GLN A 110 -9.86 -1.70 13.62
N VAL A 111 -9.17 -0.57 13.66
CA VAL A 111 -7.73 -0.51 13.38
C VAL A 111 -6.96 -0.81 14.66
N ALA A 112 -6.21 -1.93 14.66
CA ALA A 112 -5.30 -2.27 15.75
C ALA A 112 -3.91 -1.66 15.50
N VAL A 113 -3.30 -1.06 16.53
CA VAL A 113 -1.91 -0.58 16.42
C VAL A 113 -0.97 -1.74 16.66
N LEU A 114 -0.04 -1.96 15.71
CA LEU A 114 1.04 -2.95 15.81
C LEU A 114 2.40 -2.23 15.80
N PRO A 115 3.12 -2.15 16.93
CA PRO A 115 4.39 -1.41 17.03
C PRO A 115 5.46 -1.81 16.02
N ALA A 116 5.48 -3.07 15.57
CA ALA A 116 6.39 -3.55 14.53
C ALA A 116 6.22 -2.84 13.17
N LEU A 117 5.06 -2.17 12.93
CA LEU A 117 4.78 -1.37 11.75
C LEU A 117 5.23 0.09 11.88
N ASN A 118 5.69 0.52 13.05
CA ASN A 118 6.13 1.89 13.28
C ASN A 118 7.36 2.23 12.42
N SER A 119 7.44 3.49 12.00
CA SER A 119 8.58 3.99 11.21
C SER A 119 9.87 3.94 12.01
N PHE A 120 10.96 3.54 11.36
CA PHE A 120 12.31 3.76 11.86
C PHE A 120 13.09 4.76 10.99
N PHE A 121 12.37 5.54 10.17
CA PHE A 121 12.97 6.62 9.40
C PHE A 121 13.62 7.67 10.31
N ALA A 122 14.78 8.21 9.89
CA ALA A 122 15.54 9.21 10.64
C ALA A 122 15.88 8.82 12.10
N GLY A 123 16.09 7.53 12.36
CA GLY A 123 16.51 7.05 13.68
C GLY A 123 15.38 6.97 14.72
N GLN A 124 14.12 7.01 14.30
CA GLN A 124 12.96 6.98 15.21
C GLN A 124 12.62 5.58 15.75
N GLY A 125 13.37 4.55 15.37
CA GLY A 125 13.15 3.17 15.78
C GLY A 125 14.35 2.28 15.50
N ASP A 126 14.15 0.98 15.70
CA ASP A 126 15.15 -0.06 15.47
C ASP A 126 14.74 -0.94 14.29
N ARG A 127 15.44 -0.76 13.15
CA ARG A 127 15.17 -1.46 11.90
C ARG A 127 15.17 -2.98 12.07
N GLU A 128 16.20 -3.52 12.66
CA GLU A 128 16.40 -4.98 12.75
C GLU A 128 15.35 -5.62 13.66
N ARG A 129 15.17 -5.05 14.84
CA ARG A 129 14.20 -5.50 15.83
C ARG A 129 12.77 -5.44 15.27
N GLN A 130 12.38 -4.31 14.66
CA GLN A 130 11.03 -4.12 14.14
C GLN A 130 10.77 -5.02 12.94
N THR A 131 11.73 -5.16 11.99
CA THR A 131 11.60 -6.05 10.84
C THR A 131 11.51 -7.51 11.27
N SER A 132 12.32 -7.94 12.26
CA SER A 132 12.26 -9.29 12.83
C SER A 132 10.92 -9.56 13.50
N ALA A 133 10.44 -8.63 14.34
CA ALA A 133 9.13 -8.74 14.98
C ALA A 133 7.98 -8.81 13.99
N LEU A 134 8.03 -7.99 12.93
CA LEU A 134 7.02 -8.01 11.87
C LEU A 134 7.02 -9.34 11.09
N ARG A 135 8.21 -9.86 10.77
CA ARG A 135 8.35 -11.18 10.13
C ARG A 135 7.76 -12.28 10.99
N GLN A 136 8.12 -12.32 12.28
CA GLN A 136 7.58 -13.30 13.23
C GLN A 136 6.04 -13.20 13.33
N TRP A 137 5.53 -11.99 13.41
CA TRP A 137 4.09 -11.76 13.47
C TRP A 137 3.36 -12.30 12.23
N ILE A 138 3.89 -12.03 11.01
CA ILE A 138 3.31 -12.53 9.75
C ILE A 138 3.38 -14.06 9.69
N THR A 139 4.50 -14.66 10.09
CA THR A 139 4.67 -16.13 10.03
C THR A 139 3.84 -16.88 11.08
N ALA A 140 3.43 -16.20 12.14
CA ALA A 140 2.56 -16.75 13.19
C ALA A 140 1.05 -16.63 12.86
N LEU A 141 0.69 -15.97 11.75
CA LEU A 141 -0.72 -15.90 11.34
C LEU A 141 -1.24 -17.26 10.90
N ASP A 142 -2.43 -17.60 11.38
CA ASP A 142 -3.15 -18.78 10.89
C ASP A 142 -3.43 -18.64 9.39
N GLY A 143 -3.09 -19.66 8.61
CA GLY A 143 -3.13 -19.68 7.15
C GLY A 143 -4.53 -19.59 6.52
N GLY A 144 -5.34 -18.67 6.89
CA GLY A 144 -6.68 -18.39 6.33
C GLY A 144 -7.13 -16.97 6.64
N ARG A 145 -6.38 -16.28 7.49
CA ARG A 145 -6.68 -14.91 7.90
C ARG A 145 -6.12 -13.92 6.89
N ARG A 146 -7.01 -13.24 6.17
CA ARG A 146 -6.64 -12.10 5.32
C ARG A 146 -6.50 -10.85 6.18
N VAL A 147 -5.29 -10.31 6.25
CA VAL A 147 -4.97 -9.15 7.09
C VAL A 147 -4.36 -8.05 6.23
N ALA A 148 -4.75 -6.81 6.47
CA ALA A 148 -4.08 -5.62 5.94
C ALA A 148 -3.15 -5.01 6.99
N LEU A 149 -1.94 -4.66 6.57
CA LEU A 149 -0.92 -4.00 7.38
C LEU A 149 -0.56 -2.67 6.74
N VAL A 150 -0.83 -1.56 7.43
CA VAL A 150 -0.53 -0.21 6.93
C VAL A 150 0.71 0.32 7.64
N THR A 151 1.73 0.65 6.86
CA THR A 151 3.06 1.00 7.38
C THR A 151 3.76 2.07 6.51
N HIS A 152 5.07 2.14 6.59
CA HIS A 152 5.93 3.14 5.95
C HIS A 152 6.85 2.51 4.93
N GLN A 153 7.39 3.33 4.02
CA GLN A 153 8.34 2.88 2.99
C GLN A 153 9.53 2.09 3.56
N VAL A 154 10.10 2.59 4.65
CA VAL A 154 11.28 1.95 5.28
C VAL A 154 11.00 0.53 5.79
N ASN A 155 9.79 0.30 6.30
CA ASN A 155 9.36 -1.02 6.79
C ASN A 155 9.11 -1.99 5.63
N VAL A 156 8.41 -1.52 4.57
CA VAL A 156 8.20 -2.33 3.38
C VAL A 156 9.53 -2.74 2.76
N LEU A 157 10.42 -1.77 2.51
CA LEU A 157 11.74 -2.01 1.92
C LEU A 157 12.57 -3.00 2.75
N ALA A 158 12.56 -2.86 4.09
CA ALA A 158 13.31 -3.74 4.97
C ALA A 158 12.77 -5.18 5.00
N LEU A 159 11.45 -5.36 4.89
CA LEU A 159 10.82 -6.67 4.93
C LEU A 159 10.89 -7.40 3.59
N THR A 160 10.66 -6.69 2.47
CA THR A 160 10.41 -7.28 1.15
C THR A 160 11.47 -6.96 0.09
N GLY A 161 12.25 -5.90 0.28
CA GLY A 161 13.11 -5.32 -0.75
C GLY A 161 12.37 -4.41 -1.75
N ASP A 162 11.05 -4.28 -1.64
CA ASP A 162 10.24 -3.47 -2.55
C ASP A 162 10.27 -1.99 -2.18
N ASN A 163 10.36 -1.14 -3.20
CA ASN A 163 10.17 0.30 -3.06
C ASN A 163 8.77 0.67 -3.55
N LEU A 164 7.87 1.01 -2.62
CA LEU A 164 6.49 1.37 -2.91
C LEU A 164 6.29 2.89 -2.91
N ALA A 165 5.53 3.41 -3.86
CA ALA A 165 4.95 4.74 -3.76
C ALA A 165 3.87 4.80 -2.65
N MET A 166 3.47 6.00 -2.23
CA MET A 166 2.39 6.17 -1.25
C MET A 166 1.07 5.64 -1.81
N GLY A 167 0.39 4.79 -1.02
CA GLY A 167 -0.83 4.10 -1.43
C GLY A 167 -0.63 2.80 -2.19
N GLU A 168 0.61 2.45 -2.58
CA GLU A 168 0.90 1.15 -3.19
C GLU A 168 0.99 0.03 -2.16
N ALA A 169 0.72 -1.18 -2.63
CA ALA A 169 0.71 -2.39 -1.84
C ALA A 169 1.48 -3.55 -2.47
N VAL A 170 1.96 -4.44 -1.62
CA VAL A 170 2.42 -5.79 -1.99
C VAL A 170 1.64 -6.82 -1.17
N VAL A 171 1.46 -8.00 -1.73
CA VAL A 171 0.97 -9.15 -0.98
C VAL A 171 2.15 -10.01 -0.57
N VAL A 172 2.22 -10.31 0.71
CA VAL A 172 3.26 -11.16 1.28
C VAL A 172 2.65 -12.40 1.92
N GLN A 173 3.43 -13.47 1.95
CA GLN A 173 3.04 -14.75 2.55
C GLN A 173 4.21 -15.33 3.35
N PRO A 174 3.96 -16.14 4.39
CA PRO A 174 4.99 -16.97 4.98
C PRO A 174 5.66 -17.84 3.92
N ASP A 175 6.96 -18.03 4.01
CA ASP A 175 7.68 -19.00 3.20
C ASP A 175 7.93 -20.30 3.97
N ARG A 176 8.34 -21.36 3.25
CA ARG A 176 8.60 -22.68 3.84
C ARG A 176 9.83 -22.71 4.75
N ARG A 177 10.63 -21.63 4.80
CA ARG A 177 11.85 -21.52 5.60
C ARG A 177 11.65 -20.66 6.85
N GLY A 178 10.39 -20.32 7.18
CA GLY A 178 10.04 -19.44 8.30
C GLY A 178 10.32 -17.96 8.04
N GLY A 179 10.50 -17.59 6.75
CA GLY A 179 10.60 -16.22 6.29
C GLY A 179 9.29 -15.68 5.73
N VAL A 180 9.40 -14.54 5.04
CA VAL A 180 8.29 -13.90 4.32
C VAL A 180 8.71 -13.69 2.87
N ARG A 181 7.86 -14.07 1.92
CA ARG A 181 8.06 -13.84 0.50
C ARG A 181 7.02 -12.88 -0.06
N THR A 182 7.38 -12.09 -1.03
CA THR A 182 6.44 -11.29 -1.83
C THR A 182 5.77 -12.19 -2.86
N ALA A 183 4.43 -12.17 -2.93
CA ALA A 183 3.65 -12.86 -3.94
C ALA A 183 3.39 -11.99 -5.17
N GLY A 184 3.42 -10.67 -5.02
CA GLY A 184 3.27 -9.69 -6.09
C GLY A 184 2.88 -8.32 -5.56
N ARG A 185 2.99 -7.31 -6.43
CA ARG A 185 2.42 -5.97 -6.18
C ARG A 185 0.96 -5.98 -6.54
N LEU A 186 0.18 -5.13 -5.88
CA LEU A 186 -1.23 -4.95 -6.14
C LEU A 186 -1.49 -3.49 -6.47
N ALA A 187 -2.00 -3.23 -7.68
CA ALA A 187 -2.45 -1.92 -8.09
C ALA A 187 -3.87 -1.67 -7.52
N LEU A 188 -3.99 -0.63 -6.67
CA LEU A 188 -5.21 -0.26 -5.97
C LEU A 188 -5.71 1.12 -6.41
#